data_d7cc074c492bcfeff62003641b533654
#
_entry.id   d7cc074c492bcfeff62003641b533654
#
_cell.length_a   1.000
_cell.length_b   1.000
_cell.length_c   1.000
_cell.angle_alpha   90.00
_cell.angle_beta   90.00
_cell.angle_gamma   90.00
#
_symmetry.space_group_name_H-M   'P 1'
#
loop_
_entity.id
_entity.type
_entity.pdbx_description
1 polymer ?
#
loop_
_entity_poly.entity_id
_entity_poly.type
_entity_poly.pdbx_seq_one_letter_code
_entity_poly.pdbx_strand_id
1 'polypeptide(L)'
;SVSSSTGDVEKAAQFTSTEPIMIQYVKNNAETVDLNIEKKNKNADVQVEYDGKTYNDGKNIPVKVGKNYITVKSTVQGENGQTATLTYRVNVHRRAADKTYYNEAYRNQYHYSVKDGWGNDLNGLVKYKGTYHMFYQFYDDTKWGPMHWAHATSKDLIHWEEQPIALYPDANGAMFSGCIVADEKNTSGLFGDGNEGGLVALITADGNGQRIKVAYSTDEGKTWKKTNKI
;
A
#
# COMPACT_ATOMS: atom_id res chain seq x y z
N SER A 1 3.18 10.64 2.59
CA SER A 1 2.44 9.91 3.65
C SER A 1 1.17 10.66 4.05
N VAL A 2 0.30 9.96 4.77
CA VAL A 2 -0.95 10.52 5.35
C VAL A 2 -0.78 10.64 6.85
N SER A 3 -1.23 11.74 7.44
CA SER A 3 -1.36 11.94 8.88
C SER A 3 -2.73 12.52 9.21
N SER A 4 -3.07 12.61 10.49
CA SER A 4 -4.30 13.24 10.96
C SER A 4 -4.04 13.96 12.27
N SER A 5 -4.62 15.15 12.44
CA SER A 5 -4.61 15.91 13.70
C SER A 5 -5.81 15.59 14.58
N THR A 6 -6.85 14.96 14.04
CA THR A 6 -8.10 14.64 14.73
C THR A 6 -8.18 13.22 15.25
N GLY A 7 -7.32 12.32 14.73
CA GLY A 7 -7.37 10.91 15.13
C GLY A 7 -6.19 10.10 14.61
N ASP A 8 -6.32 8.77 14.69
CA ASP A 8 -5.24 7.85 14.41
C ASP A 8 -5.21 7.38 12.95
N VAL A 9 -4.02 7.35 12.40
CA VAL A 9 -3.72 6.67 11.12
C VAL A 9 -3.30 5.23 11.42
N GLU A 10 -3.97 4.27 10.80
CA GLU A 10 -3.61 2.85 10.98
C GLU A 10 -2.32 2.55 10.20
N LYS A 11 -1.24 2.27 10.94
CA LYS A 11 0.06 1.84 10.38
C LYS A 11 0.44 2.64 9.14
N ALA A 12 0.76 3.92 9.33
CA ALA A 12 1.05 4.87 8.25
C ALA A 12 2.06 4.30 7.23
N ALA A 13 1.64 4.24 5.97
CA ALA A 13 2.46 3.78 4.87
C ALA A 13 3.31 4.90 4.30
N GLN A 14 4.50 4.56 3.78
CA GLN A 14 5.34 5.43 2.97
C GLN A 14 5.02 5.16 1.50
N PHE A 15 4.58 6.18 0.80
CA PHE A 15 4.27 6.09 -0.63
C PHE A 15 5.37 6.65 -1.48
N THR A 16 5.55 6.11 -2.68
CA THR A 16 6.53 6.58 -3.65
C THR A 16 5.85 7.17 -4.88
N SER A 17 6.60 7.96 -5.66
CA SER A 17 6.09 8.56 -6.90
C SER A 17 5.84 7.56 -8.03
N THR A 18 6.13 6.28 -7.83
CA THR A 18 5.88 5.21 -8.80
C THR A 18 4.52 4.54 -8.61
N GLU A 19 3.80 4.88 -7.56
CA GLU A 19 2.54 4.26 -7.16
C GLU A 19 1.36 5.20 -7.46
N PRO A 20 0.62 4.98 -8.56
CA PRO A 20 -0.46 5.89 -8.97
C PRO A 20 -1.69 5.81 -8.07
N ILE A 21 -1.88 4.70 -7.36
CA ILE A 21 -2.99 4.48 -6.42
C ILE A 21 -2.40 4.06 -5.08
N MET A 22 -2.68 4.84 -4.06
CA MET A 22 -2.21 4.63 -2.69
C MET A 22 -3.41 4.43 -1.78
N ILE A 23 -3.32 3.50 -0.83
CA ILE A 23 -4.41 3.20 0.10
C ILE A 23 -3.89 3.43 1.52
N GLN A 24 -4.61 4.22 2.30
CA GLN A 24 -4.33 4.46 3.70
C GLN A 24 -5.60 4.33 4.53
N TYR A 25 -5.56 3.49 5.54
CA TYR A 25 -6.63 3.39 6.51
C TYR A 25 -6.39 4.35 7.67
N VAL A 26 -7.47 4.98 8.13
CA VAL A 26 -7.49 5.82 9.32
C VAL A 26 -8.64 5.38 10.23
N LYS A 27 -8.47 5.53 11.55
CA LYS A 27 -9.50 5.12 12.51
C LYS A 27 -10.75 6.00 12.41
N ASN A 28 -11.81 5.56 13.05
CA ASN A 28 -13.10 6.27 13.06
C ASN A 28 -13.00 7.70 13.58
N ASN A 29 -12.10 7.97 14.54
CA ASN A 29 -11.88 9.28 15.11
C ASN A 29 -11.12 10.27 14.22
N ALA A 30 -10.53 9.83 13.11
CA ALA A 30 -9.82 10.70 12.18
C ALA A 30 -10.81 11.42 11.23
N GLU A 31 -11.30 12.58 11.62
CA GLU A 31 -12.28 13.37 10.86
C GLU A 31 -11.64 14.16 9.72
N THR A 32 -10.37 14.50 9.87
CA THR A 32 -9.56 15.17 8.84
C THR A 32 -8.25 14.44 8.64
N VAL A 33 -7.66 14.58 7.46
CA VAL A 33 -6.33 14.07 7.14
C VAL A 33 -5.46 15.14 6.50
N ASP A 34 -4.16 14.96 6.66
CA ASP A 34 -3.12 15.72 6.02
C ASP A 34 -2.34 14.84 5.05
N LEU A 35 -2.13 15.29 3.84
CA LEU A 35 -1.20 14.68 2.90
C LEU A 35 0.17 15.36 3.04
N ASN A 36 1.15 14.63 3.53
CA ASN A 36 2.52 15.11 3.63
C ASN A 36 3.25 14.76 2.33
N ILE A 37 3.36 15.76 1.44
CA ILE A 37 3.89 15.62 0.08
C ILE A 37 5.32 16.18 0.05
N GLU A 38 6.28 15.32 -0.29
CA GLU A 38 7.64 15.71 -0.56
C GLU A 38 7.86 15.82 -2.07
N LYS A 39 8.26 16.98 -2.55
CA LYS A 39 8.54 17.25 -3.96
C LYS A 39 9.97 16.85 -4.30
N LYS A 40 10.16 15.83 -5.14
CA LYS A 40 11.48 15.50 -5.70
C LYS A 40 11.98 16.59 -6.65
N ASN A 41 11.09 17.12 -7.49
CA ASN A 41 11.36 18.31 -8.29
C ASN A 41 10.78 19.54 -7.58
N LYS A 42 11.64 20.43 -7.12
CA LYS A 42 11.24 21.65 -6.39
C LYS A 42 10.35 22.59 -7.22
N ASN A 43 10.49 22.54 -8.55
CA ASN A 43 9.71 23.35 -9.49
C ASN A 43 8.34 22.73 -9.84
N ALA A 44 8.01 21.55 -9.29
CA ALA A 44 6.70 20.96 -9.53
C ALA A 44 5.61 21.79 -8.85
N ASP A 45 4.57 22.13 -9.59
CA ASP A 45 3.30 22.58 -9.03
C ASP A 45 2.50 21.38 -8.56
N VAL A 46 2.01 21.43 -7.32
CA VAL A 46 1.24 20.32 -6.72
C VAL A 46 -0.12 20.83 -6.30
N GLN A 47 -1.15 20.23 -6.82
CA GLN A 47 -2.54 20.53 -6.52
C GLN A 47 -3.19 19.29 -5.90
N VAL A 48 -3.90 19.47 -4.78
CA VAL A 48 -4.66 18.43 -4.09
C VAL A 48 -6.14 18.74 -4.22
N GLU A 49 -6.93 17.79 -4.72
CA GLU A 49 -8.37 17.94 -4.95
C GLU A 49 -9.15 16.85 -4.20
N TYR A 50 -10.21 17.25 -3.53
CA TYR A 50 -11.16 16.33 -2.91
C TYR A 50 -12.55 16.95 -2.83
N ASP A 51 -13.59 16.17 -3.22
CA ASP A 51 -15.01 16.56 -3.15
C ASP A 51 -15.29 17.94 -3.81
N GLY A 52 -14.66 18.17 -4.98
CA GLY A 52 -14.80 19.42 -5.75
C GLY A 52 -14.08 20.63 -5.16
N LYS A 53 -13.27 20.46 -4.13
CA LYS A 53 -12.47 21.52 -3.49
C LYS A 53 -10.98 21.26 -3.66
N THR A 54 -10.20 22.34 -3.68
CA THR A 54 -8.75 22.33 -3.74
C THR A 54 -8.15 22.59 -2.34
N TYR A 55 -7.15 21.81 -1.98
CA TYR A 55 -6.40 21.89 -0.74
C TYR A 55 -4.92 22.07 -1.07
N ASN A 56 -4.47 23.32 -1.30
CA ASN A 56 -3.15 23.62 -1.86
C ASN A 56 -1.98 23.15 -0.98
N ASP A 57 -2.17 23.13 0.32
CA ASP A 57 -1.18 22.66 1.29
C ASP A 57 -1.36 21.17 1.66
N GLY A 58 -2.40 20.53 1.13
CA GLY A 58 -2.76 19.15 1.48
C GLY A 58 -3.19 18.96 2.93
N LYS A 59 -3.63 20.04 3.62
CA LYS A 59 -3.93 20.00 5.04
C LYS A 59 -5.42 20.05 5.35
N ASN A 60 -5.79 19.49 6.50
CA ASN A 60 -7.17 19.52 7.05
C ASN A 60 -8.24 19.05 6.06
N ILE A 61 -7.95 18.05 5.25
CA ILE A 61 -8.89 17.48 4.28
C ILE A 61 -9.93 16.67 5.05
N PRO A 62 -11.23 17.08 5.05
CA PRO A 62 -12.27 16.34 5.77
C PRO A 62 -12.52 15.00 5.12
N VAL A 63 -12.66 13.92 5.91
CA VAL A 63 -12.91 12.58 5.40
C VAL A 63 -14.17 11.97 6.03
N LYS A 64 -15.02 11.43 5.17
CA LYS A 64 -16.25 10.72 5.57
C LYS A 64 -15.91 9.28 5.96
N VAL A 65 -16.71 8.64 6.81
CA VAL A 65 -16.61 7.20 7.05
C VAL A 65 -16.75 6.44 5.73
N GLY A 66 -15.87 5.47 5.51
CA GLY A 66 -15.71 4.77 4.25
C GLY A 66 -14.63 5.41 3.37
N LYS A 67 -14.74 5.25 2.07
CA LYS A 67 -13.72 5.64 1.09
C LYS A 67 -13.78 7.11 0.74
N ASN A 68 -12.61 7.71 0.68
CA ASN A 68 -12.39 9.09 0.26
C ASN A 68 -11.29 9.08 -0.80
N TYR A 69 -11.61 9.50 -2.01
CA TYR A 69 -10.67 9.53 -3.13
C TYR A 69 -10.09 10.92 -3.27
N ILE A 70 -8.85 11.09 -2.83
CA ILE A 70 -8.13 12.36 -2.92
C ILE A 70 -7.22 12.30 -4.15
N THR A 71 -7.33 13.28 -5.02
CA THR A 71 -6.49 13.39 -6.22
C THR A 71 -5.33 14.33 -5.96
N VAL A 72 -4.12 13.92 -6.31
CA VAL A 72 -2.92 14.76 -6.28
C VAL A 72 -2.38 14.87 -7.70
N LYS A 73 -2.31 16.10 -8.23
CA LYS A 73 -1.72 16.42 -9.52
C LYS A 73 -0.37 17.07 -9.29
N SER A 74 0.66 16.58 -9.96
CA SER A 74 2.00 17.16 -9.96
C SER A 74 2.36 17.55 -11.37
N THR A 75 2.53 18.85 -11.62
CA THR A 75 2.79 19.41 -12.95
C THR A 75 4.17 20.06 -12.98
N VAL A 76 4.93 19.78 -14.01
CA VAL A 76 6.24 20.37 -14.26
C VAL A 76 6.24 21.01 -15.65
N GLN A 77 6.77 22.25 -15.76
CA GLN A 77 7.05 22.89 -17.04
C GLN A 77 8.45 22.53 -17.52
N GLY A 78 8.57 22.10 -18.77
CA GLY A 78 9.84 21.92 -19.46
C GLY A 78 10.36 23.23 -20.04
N GLU A 79 11.65 23.26 -20.43
CA GLU A 79 12.34 24.43 -20.98
C GLU A 79 11.69 24.98 -22.28
N ASN A 80 10.99 24.13 -23.02
CA ASN A 80 10.28 24.48 -24.27
C ASN A 80 8.82 24.85 -24.05
N GLY A 81 8.39 25.12 -22.82
CA GLY A 81 7.01 25.46 -22.46
C GLY A 81 6.04 24.28 -22.44
N GLN A 82 6.48 23.06 -22.71
CA GLN A 82 5.64 21.88 -22.58
C GLN A 82 5.43 21.56 -21.10
N THR A 83 4.23 21.09 -20.76
CA THR A 83 3.89 20.66 -19.41
C THR A 83 3.74 19.14 -19.33
N ALA A 84 4.24 18.52 -18.28
CA ALA A 84 4.01 17.14 -17.93
C ALA A 84 3.27 17.07 -16.58
N THR A 85 2.14 16.34 -16.54
CA THR A 85 1.35 16.18 -15.33
C THR A 85 1.26 14.72 -14.95
N LEU A 86 1.61 14.40 -13.71
CA LEU A 86 1.37 13.11 -13.09
C LEU A 86 0.18 13.24 -12.15
N THR A 87 -0.73 12.27 -12.24
CA THR A 87 -1.91 12.23 -11.39
C THR A 87 -1.84 11.01 -10.49
N TYR A 88 -2.01 11.22 -9.20
CA TYR A 88 -2.05 10.20 -8.16
C TYR A 88 -3.42 10.20 -7.51
N ARG A 89 -3.86 9.04 -7.05
CA ARG A 89 -5.05 8.89 -6.23
C ARG A 89 -4.68 8.34 -4.86
N VAL A 90 -5.02 9.05 -3.81
CA VAL A 90 -4.88 8.60 -2.43
C VAL A 90 -6.26 8.19 -1.94
N ASN A 91 -6.49 6.89 -1.79
CA ASN A 91 -7.70 6.34 -1.19
C ASN A 91 -7.52 6.37 0.33
N VAL A 92 -8.12 7.34 0.99
CA VAL A 92 -8.19 7.38 2.45
C VAL A 92 -9.46 6.67 2.88
N HIS A 93 -9.31 5.54 3.55
CA HIS A 93 -10.43 4.78 4.07
C HIS A 93 -10.60 5.05 5.57
N ARG A 94 -11.57 5.91 5.93
CA ARG A 94 -11.93 6.13 7.33
C ARG A 94 -12.78 4.97 7.80
N ARG A 95 -12.26 4.22 8.78
CA ARG A 95 -12.96 3.06 9.34
C ARG A 95 -14.30 3.46 9.95
N ALA A 96 -15.28 2.57 9.86
CA ALA A 96 -16.45 2.62 10.72
C ALA A 96 -16.06 2.31 12.18
N ALA A 97 -17.00 2.41 13.12
CA ALA A 97 -16.72 2.02 14.50
C ALA A 97 -16.31 0.54 14.58
N ASP A 98 -15.33 0.21 15.43
CA ASP A 98 -14.75 -1.15 15.51
C ASP A 98 -15.78 -2.26 15.67
N LYS A 99 -16.87 -2.01 16.39
CA LYS A 99 -17.98 -2.95 16.59
C LYS A 99 -18.69 -3.38 15.31
N THR A 100 -18.46 -2.72 14.16
CA THR A 100 -19.08 -3.08 12.87
C THR A 100 -18.28 -4.11 12.09
N TYR A 101 -17.03 -4.38 12.48
CA TYR A 101 -16.16 -5.36 11.81
C TYR A 101 -16.19 -6.70 12.54
N TYR A 102 -16.05 -7.79 11.77
CA TYR A 102 -16.05 -9.16 12.24
C TYR A 102 -17.36 -9.60 12.95
N ASN A 103 -18.43 -8.81 12.79
CA ASN A 103 -19.78 -9.10 13.29
C ASN A 103 -20.81 -9.27 12.17
N GLU A 104 -20.38 -9.29 10.93
CA GLU A 104 -21.24 -9.43 9.78
C GLU A 104 -21.87 -10.86 9.75
N ALA A 105 -23.11 -10.96 9.30
CA ALA A 105 -23.91 -12.21 9.35
C ALA A 105 -23.21 -13.41 8.67
N TYR A 106 -22.40 -13.17 7.66
CA TYR A 106 -21.68 -14.20 6.90
C TYR A 106 -20.18 -14.18 7.13
N ARG A 107 -19.69 -13.50 8.18
CA ARG A 107 -18.28 -13.48 8.54
C ARG A 107 -17.81 -14.87 8.96
N ASN A 108 -16.64 -15.29 8.45
CA ASN A 108 -15.99 -16.52 8.88
C ASN A 108 -15.76 -16.51 10.39
N GLN A 109 -16.10 -17.61 11.07
CA GLN A 109 -15.91 -17.73 12.52
C GLN A 109 -14.47 -18.13 12.89
N TYR A 110 -13.76 -18.71 11.97
CA TYR A 110 -12.36 -19.08 12.05
C TYR A 110 -11.74 -18.98 10.65
N HIS A 111 -10.46 -19.16 10.53
CA HIS A 111 -9.62 -18.76 9.40
C HIS A 111 -9.50 -17.24 9.28
N TYR A 112 -8.38 -16.83 8.71
CA TYR A 112 -8.17 -15.42 8.40
C TYR A 112 -9.19 -14.92 7.37
N SER A 113 -9.72 -13.75 7.60
CA SER A 113 -10.50 -13.01 6.59
C SER A 113 -10.15 -11.52 6.66
N VAL A 114 -10.14 -10.87 5.51
CA VAL A 114 -9.87 -9.43 5.44
C VAL A 114 -10.89 -8.63 6.26
N LYS A 115 -10.46 -7.56 6.89
CA LYS A 115 -11.33 -6.72 7.72
C LYS A 115 -12.45 -6.10 6.88
N ASP A 116 -12.11 -5.61 5.70
CA ASP A 116 -13.03 -5.15 4.66
C ASP A 116 -12.34 -5.18 3.29
N GLY A 117 -13.11 -5.00 2.22
CA GLY A 117 -12.61 -5.03 0.86
C GLY A 117 -12.54 -6.42 0.25
N TRP A 118 -11.75 -6.57 -0.80
CA TRP A 118 -11.56 -7.80 -1.55
C TRP A 118 -10.29 -8.51 -1.11
N GLY A 119 -10.35 -9.79 -0.85
CA GLY A 119 -9.20 -10.65 -0.60
C GLY A 119 -9.34 -11.98 -1.33
N ASN A 120 -8.28 -12.45 -1.98
CA ASN A 120 -8.25 -13.75 -2.65
C ASN A 120 -6.90 -14.44 -2.47
N ASP A 121 -6.19 -14.83 -3.52
CA ASP A 121 -5.01 -15.69 -3.48
C ASP A 121 -4.00 -15.34 -2.39
N LEU A 122 -3.55 -16.34 -1.65
CA LEU A 122 -2.38 -16.22 -0.78
C LEU A 122 -1.12 -16.22 -1.64
N ASN A 123 -0.27 -15.21 -1.47
CA ASN A 123 0.90 -15.00 -2.33
C ASN A 123 2.21 -15.44 -1.68
N GLY A 124 2.45 -15.03 -0.46
CA GLY A 124 3.67 -15.39 0.26
C GLY A 124 3.35 -15.85 1.67
N LEU A 125 3.61 -17.13 1.95
CA LEU A 125 3.54 -17.72 3.27
C LEU A 125 4.97 -18.03 3.70
N VAL A 126 5.49 -17.30 4.68
CA VAL A 126 6.87 -17.48 5.13
C VAL A 126 6.99 -17.27 6.64
N LYS A 127 7.84 -18.07 7.27
CA LYS A 127 8.29 -17.82 8.65
C LYS A 127 9.65 -17.15 8.59
N TYR A 128 9.77 -15.96 9.15
CA TYR A 128 11.00 -15.21 9.19
C TYR A 128 11.19 -14.56 10.57
N LYS A 129 12.38 -14.73 11.17
CA LYS A 129 12.72 -14.21 12.51
C LYS A 129 11.63 -14.48 13.56
N GLY A 130 11.08 -15.69 13.56
CA GLY A 130 10.06 -16.14 14.54
C GLY A 130 8.65 -15.57 14.33
N THR A 131 8.40 -14.89 13.22
CA THR A 131 7.08 -14.37 12.82
C THR A 131 6.60 -15.08 11.57
N TYR A 132 5.34 -15.49 11.55
CA TYR A 132 4.67 -15.95 10.34
C TYR A 132 4.14 -14.76 9.58
N HIS A 133 4.42 -14.70 8.30
CA HIS A 133 3.96 -13.67 7.39
C HIS A 133 3.05 -14.30 6.36
N MET A 134 1.93 -13.64 6.10
CA MET A 134 1.00 -13.99 5.06
C MET A 134 0.74 -12.77 4.19
N PHE A 135 1.03 -12.91 2.91
CA PHE A 135 0.70 -11.89 1.91
C PHE A 135 -0.42 -12.42 1.04
N TYR A 136 -1.31 -11.54 0.58
CA TYR A 136 -2.48 -11.95 -0.19
C TYR A 136 -2.92 -10.87 -1.15
N GLN A 137 -3.64 -11.29 -2.20
CA GLN A 137 -4.27 -10.38 -3.15
C GLN A 137 -5.31 -9.55 -2.43
N PHE A 138 -5.24 -8.24 -2.61
CA PHE A 138 -6.11 -7.30 -1.92
C PHE A 138 -6.49 -6.11 -2.78
N TYR A 139 -7.73 -5.67 -2.61
CA TYR A 139 -8.18 -4.37 -3.06
C TYR A 139 -9.17 -3.78 -2.04
N ASP A 140 -9.17 -2.45 -1.89
CA ASP A 140 -9.97 -1.77 -0.88
C ASP A 140 -11.45 -1.57 -1.28
N ASP A 141 -11.94 -2.31 -2.28
CA ASP A 141 -13.32 -2.26 -2.76
C ASP A 141 -13.98 -3.64 -2.78
N THR A 142 -15.29 -3.67 -3.01
CA THR A 142 -16.06 -4.88 -3.27
C THR A 142 -15.92 -5.41 -4.69
N LYS A 143 -15.21 -4.67 -5.56
CA LYS A 143 -14.85 -5.07 -6.91
C LYS A 143 -13.40 -5.53 -6.95
N TRP A 144 -13.10 -6.46 -7.88
CA TRP A 144 -11.76 -6.93 -8.11
C TRP A 144 -10.87 -5.86 -8.77
N GLY A 145 -9.71 -5.62 -8.20
CA GLY A 145 -8.59 -4.88 -8.76
C GLY A 145 -8.70 -3.35 -8.91
N PRO A 146 -7.55 -2.72 -9.18
CA PRO A 146 -6.22 -3.29 -9.38
C PRO A 146 -5.64 -3.90 -8.11
N MET A 147 -5.09 -5.13 -8.25
CA MET A 147 -4.62 -5.90 -7.10
C MET A 147 -3.35 -5.34 -6.47
N HIS A 148 -3.35 -5.34 -5.17
CA HIS A 148 -2.24 -5.05 -4.27
C HIS A 148 -1.85 -6.33 -3.53
N TRP A 149 -0.70 -6.35 -2.89
CA TRP A 149 -0.43 -7.33 -1.84
C TRP A 149 -0.65 -6.70 -0.48
N ALA A 150 -1.67 -7.16 0.22
CA ALA A 150 -1.80 -6.88 1.64
C ALA A 150 -0.94 -7.85 2.45
N HIS A 151 -0.78 -7.56 3.73
CA HIS A 151 0.12 -8.28 4.61
C HIS A 151 -0.53 -8.46 5.98
N ALA A 152 -0.41 -9.66 6.52
CA ALA A 152 -0.76 -9.96 7.90
C ALA A 152 0.37 -10.77 8.56
N THR A 153 0.52 -10.61 9.86
CA THR A 153 1.54 -11.34 10.66
C THR A 153 0.89 -12.09 11.81
N SER A 154 1.53 -13.21 12.20
CA SER A 154 1.11 -14.01 13.34
C SER A 154 2.29 -14.61 14.07
N LYS A 155 2.12 -14.90 15.36
CA LYS A 155 3.09 -15.67 16.18
C LYS A 155 2.69 -17.14 16.32
N ASP A 156 1.43 -17.48 16.06
CA ASP A 156 0.83 -18.79 16.36
C ASP A 156 -0.01 -19.38 15.21
N LEU A 157 -0.14 -18.66 14.07
CA LEU A 157 -0.98 -19.01 12.91
C LEU A 157 -2.50 -18.95 13.17
N ILE A 158 -2.90 -18.54 14.37
CA ILE A 158 -4.31 -18.42 14.78
C ILE A 158 -4.68 -16.94 14.88
N HIS A 159 -3.90 -16.16 15.61
CA HIS A 159 -4.12 -14.74 15.80
C HIS A 159 -3.29 -13.96 14.79
N TRP A 160 -3.97 -13.26 13.90
CA TRP A 160 -3.36 -12.50 12.83
C TRP A 160 -3.55 -11.00 13.05
N GLU A 161 -2.50 -10.25 12.78
CA GLU A 161 -2.49 -8.79 12.84
C GLU A 161 -2.27 -8.23 11.43
N GLU A 162 -3.22 -7.41 10.95
CA GLU A 162 -3.06 -6.68 9.69
C GLU A 162 -1.83 -5.77 9.77
N GLN A 163 -1.06 -5.76 8.70
CA GLN A 163 0.09 -4.88 8.49
C GLN A 163 -0.23 -3.86 7.39
N PRO A 164 0.60 -2.83 7.17
CA PRO A 164 0.47 -1.97 6.00
C PRO A 164 0.46 -2.80 4.71
N ILE A 165 -0.22 -2.28 3.68
CA ILE A 165 -0.16 -2.88 2.35
C ILE A 165 1.30 -2.95 1.91
N ALA A 166 1.75 -4.15 1.53
CA ALA A 166 3.15 -4.41 1.21
C ALA A 166 3.51 -3.93 -0.21
N LEU A 167 2.69 -4.23 -1.20
CA LEU A 167 2.99 -3.93 -2.60
C LEU A 167 1.79 -3.28 -3.27
N TYR A 168 2.06 -2.14 -3.90
CA TYR A 168 1.11 -1.33 -4.66
C TYR A 168 1.33 -1.52 -6.16
N PRO A 169 0.27 -1.42 -7.00
CA PRO A 169 0.42 -1.28 -8.43
C PRO A 169 1.39 -0.16 -8.80
N ASP A 170 2.10 -0.34 -9.91
CA ASP A 170 2.98 0.68 -10.46
C ASP A 170 2.86 0.72 -12.00
N ALA A 171 3.79 1.36 -12.69
CA ALA A 171 3.80 1.45 -14.15
C ALA A 171 3.88 0.07 -14.86
N ASN A 172 4.23 -1.01 -14.14
CA ASN A 172 4.25 -2.36 -14.67
C ASN A 172 2.92 -3.10 -14.45
N GLY A 173 1.94 -2.47 -13.82
CA GLY A 173 0.59 -2.97 -13.63
C GLY A 173 0.24 -3.39 -12.21
N ALA A 174 -0.83 -4.18 -12.10
CA ALA A 174 -1.30 -4.74 -10.84
C ALA A 174 -0.32 -5.79 -10.28
N MET A 175 -0.34 -5.97 -8.98
CA MET A 175 0.50 -6.96 -8.28
C MET A 175 -0.27 -8.27 -8.15
N PHE A 176 -0.13 -9.15 -9.16
CA PHE A 176 -0.77 -10.47 -9.19
C PHE A 176 0.01 -11.47 -8.34
N SER A 177 -0.46 -12.72 -8.34
CA SER A 177 0.05 -13.77 -7.47
C SER A 177 1.55 -14.03 -7.63
N GLY A 178 2.15 -14.54 -6.60
CA GLY A 178 3.57 -14.84 -6.54
C GLY A 178 3.96 -15.57 -5.26
N CYS A 179 5.20 -15.45 -4.86
CA CYS A 179 5.70 -16.08 -3.64
C CYS A 179 6.74 -15.20 -2.93
N ILE A 180 7.04 -15.57 -1.69
CA ILE A 180 8.09 -14.94 -0.88
C ILE A 180 9.07 -16.00 -0.37
N VAL A 181 10.34 -15.63 -0.38
CA VAL A 181 11.43 -16.44 0.16
C VAL A 181 12.17 -15.64 1.24
N ALA A 182 12.50 -16.30 2.34
CA ALA A 182 13.44 -15.76 3.31
C ALA A 182 14.88 -16.05 2.83
N ASP A 183 15.52 -15.02 2.31
CA ASP A 183 16.94 -15.09 1.87
C ASP A 183 17.86 -14.64 3.00
N GLU A 184 17.94 -15.44 4.05
CA GLU A 184 18.68 -15.09 5.28
C GLU A 184 20.17 -14.88 5.04
N LYS A 185 20.73 -15.52 4.02
CA LYS A 185 22.15 -15.47 3.69
C LYS A 185 22.51 -14.49 2.58
N ASN A 186 21.55 -13.69 2.12
CA ASN A 186 21.73 -12.78 0.99
C ASN A 186 22.27 -13.47 -0.28
N THR A 187 21.78 -14.67 -0.57
CA THR A 187 22.19 -15.43 -1.76
C THR A 187 21.76 -14.76 -3.07
N SER A 188 20.71 -13.94 -3.02
CA SER A 188 20.25 -13.12 -4.14
C SER A 188 21.16 -11.92 -4.45
N GLY A 189 21.99 -11.50 -3.51
CA GLY A 189 22.81 -10.29 -3.59
C GLY A 189 22.00 -8.99 -3.54
N LEU A 190 20.71 -9.05 -3.22
CA LEU A 190 19.81 -7.87 -3.23
C LEU A 190 20.04 -6.93 -2.05
N PHE A 191 20.62 -7.42 -0.98
CA PHE A 191 20.81 -6.69 0.28
C PHE A 191 22.16 -5.99 0.39
N GLY A 192 23.03 -6.14 -0.63
CA GLY A 192 24.39 -5.61 -0.64
C GLY A 192 25.38 -6.54 0.05
N ASP A 193 26.67 -6.38 -0.29
CA ASP A 193 27.73 -7.23 0.20
C ASP A 193 27.93 -7.07 1.73
N GLY A 194 28.10 -8.18 2.42
CA GLY A 194 28.33 -8.21 3.87
C GLY A 194 27.12 -7.90 4.74
N ASN A 195 25.94 -7.67 4.14
CA ASN A 195 24.70 -7.48 4.89
C ASN A 195 23.97 -8.79 5.14
N GLU A 196 23.21 -8.82 6.24
CA GLU A 196 22.21 -9.87 6.45
C GLU A 196 21.20 -9.82 5.32
N GLY A 197 20.59 -10.97 5.03
CA GLY A 197 19.52 -11.08 4.06
C GLY A 197 18.20 -10.52 4.57
N GLY A 198 17.12 -10.87 3.88
CA GLY A 198 15.78 -10.41 4.21
C GLY A 198 14.72 -11.21 3.48
N LEU A 199 13.59 -10.59 3.20
CA LEU A 199 12.52 -11.20 2.42
C LEU A 199 12.62 -10.79 0.94
N VAL A 200 12.49 -11.76 0.04
CA VAL A 200 12.48 -11.56 -1.40
C VAL A 200 11.15 -12.03 -1.96
N ALA A 201 10.45 -11.15 -2.65
CA ALA A 201 9.18 -11.43 -3.33
C ALA A 201 9.39 -11.60 -4.83
N LEU A 202 8.83 -12.67 -5.38
CA LEU A 202 8.66 -12.89 -6.83
C LEU A 202 7.19 -12.63 -7.13
N ILE A 203 6.91 -11.62 -7.95
CA ILE A 203 5.57 -11.06 -8.15
C ILE A 203 5.23 -11.15 -9.63
N THR A 204 4.03 -11.60 -9.97
CA THR A 204 3.50 -11.40 -11.32
C THR A 204 2.94 -10.00 -11.45
N ALA A 205 3.62 -9.11 -12.15
CA ALA A 205 3.09 -7.79 -12.50
C ALA A 205 2.25 -7.87 -13.76
N ASP A 206 0.99 -7.40 -13.72
CA ASP A 206 0.04 -7.46 -14.82
C ASP A 206 -0.29 -6.06 -15.34
N GLY A 207 0.40 -5.65 -16.39
CA GLY A 207 0.20 -4.39 -17.07
C GLY A 207 0.07 -4.59 -18.58
N ASN A 208 1.12 -4.32 -19.33
CA ASN A 208 1.18 -4.68 -20.75
C ASN A 208 1.78 -6.09 -20.89
N GLY A 209 0.99 -7.11 -20.56
CA GLY A 209 1.40 -8.51 -20.43
C GLY A 209 1.98 -8.82 -19.04
N GLN A 210 1.88 -10.09 -18.64
CA GLN A 210 2.33 -10.57 -17.34
C GLN A 210 3.83 -10.81 -17.33
N ARG A 211 4.50 -10.37 -16.25
CA ARG A 211 5.95 -10.48 -16.06
C ARG A 211 6.28 -10.78 -14.61
N ILE A 212 7.32 -11.59 -14.39
CA ILE A 212 7.86 -11.75 -13.05
C ILE A 212 8.67 -10.51 -12.68
N LYS A 213 8.39 -9.94 -11.53
CA LYS A 213 9.15 -8.86 -10.92
C LYS A 213 9.68 -9.30 -9.56
N VAL A 214 10.77 -8.67 -9.17
CA VAL A 214 11.43 -8.93 -7.89
C VAL A 214 11.30 -7.70 -7.01
N ALA A 215 10.87 -7.90 -5.76
CA ALA A 215 10.96 -6.92 -4.70
C ALA A 215 11.63 -7.53 -3.47
N TYR A 216 12.23 -6.70 -2.62
CA TYR A 216 12.86 -7.17 -1.39
C TYR A 216 12.59 -6.22 -0.23
N SER A 217 12.62 -6.78 0.98
CA SER A 217 12.41 -6.06 2.24
C SER A 217 13.56 -6.35 3.20
N THR A 218 14.08 -5.30 3.82
CA THR A 218 15.13 -5.34 4.85
C THR A 218 14.59 -5.19 6.26
N ASP A 219 13.28 -4.99 6.41
CA ASP A 219 12.60 -4.63 7.66
C ASP A 219 11.43 -5.56 8.00
N GLU A 220 11.61 -6.86 7.72
CA GLU A 220 10.64 -7.91 8.01
C GLU A 220 9.29 -7.73 7.28
N GLY A 221 9.34 -7.24 6.03
CA GLY A 221 8.16 -7.10 5.19
C GLY A 221 7.33 -5.85 5.45
N LYS A 222 7.80 -4.89 6.24
CA LYS A 222 7.10 -3.62 6.50
C LYS A 222 7.17 -2.68 5.31
N THR A 223 8.35 -2.60 4.67
CA THR A 223 8.56 -1.84 3.45
C THR A 223 9.26 -2.67 2.39
N TRP A 224 9.02 -2.36 1.12
CA TRP A 224 9.51 -3.12 -0.01
C TRP A 224 10.17 -2.23 -1.05
N LYS A 225 11.29 -2.70 -1.57
CA LYS A 225 11.97 -2.08 -2.71
C LYS A 225 11.76 -2.95 -3.95
N LYS A 226 11.02 -2.45 -4.92
CA LYS A 226 10.85 -3.10 -6.23
C LYS A 226 12.10 -2.89 -7.07
N THR A 227 12.59 -3.95 -7.69
CA THR A 227 13.76 -3.89 -8.56
C THR A 227 13.34 -3.68 -10.02
N ASN A 228 14.32 -3.28 -10.86
CA ASN A 228 14.14 -3.28 -12.32
C ASN A 228 14.49 -4.64 -12.95
N LYS A 229 14.84 -5.65 -12.14
CA LYS A 229 15.07 -7.03 -12.60
C LYS A 229 13.74 -7.70 -12.91
N ILE A 230 13.70 -8.39 -14.02
CA ILE A 230 12.59 -9.21 -14.53
C ILE A 230 13.08 -10.64 -14.54
#